data_e6c4df9a443539b6915dc71a99a744a4
#
_entry.id   e6c4df9a443539b6915dc71a99a744a4
#
_cell.length_a   1.000
_cell.length_b   1.000
_cell.length_c   1.000
_cell.angle_alpha   90.00
_cell.angle_beta   90.00
_cell.angle_gamma   90.00
#
_symmetry.space_group_name_H-M   'P 1'
#
loop_
_entity.id
_entity.type
_entity.pdbx_description
1 polymer ?
#
loop_
_entity_poly.entity_id
_entity_poly.type
_entity_poly.pdbx_seq_one_letter_code
_entity_poly.pdbx_strand_id
1 'polypeptide(L)'
;MCEHGTIDLSQLRTARLDRRSFLRASAASTLTLALGARAAHAADAHIKSTHGSGFCNLNYFLANALQTAKDDGVLLDFVITPSFAEQVTFLGAGQVDAGLIPYTSFVALFDAGAPVKIIAGGGIQGCVLVAQPGLDTPEKLKGKTLGTFQMDTLEVLPFDWMKRHGVNFKDINVRYMGNTPEAVEAFKAGALDMICTIEPYGTALLNDVKDSVMLSDGIDIYGPGYTDCVLAVRADLIQQNPTALKSLIKGMMKAQYMAETQPDETLKILVGPYYKTSMENARIAMSKQPSVVDARNQTQFILDRVESIVEMGYIKKKPGRDAIDWTLLEQVIAENQDLYGKLKYKSAA
;
A
#
# COMPACT_ATOMS: atom_id res chain seq x y z
N MET A 1 10.64 49.39 29.28
CA MET A 1 11.95 49.42 29.89
C MET A 1 12.29 47.97 30.25
N CYS A 2 13.02 47.30 29.43
CA CYS A 2 13.50 45.94 29.67
C CYS A 2 15.05 46.05 29.77
N GLU A 3 15.56 45.80 30.98
CA GLU A 3 17.00 45.77 31.21
C GLU A 3 17.63 44.54 30.59
N HIS A 4 18.64 44.76 29.78
CA HIS A 4 19.51 43.70 29.24
C HIS A 4 20.59 43.38 30.29
N GLY A 5 20.51 42.19 30.89
CA GLY A 5 21.58 41.62 31.70
C GLY A 5 22.73 41.16 30.80
N THR A 6 23.85 41.86 30.88
CA THR A 6 25.12 41.45 30.26
C THR A 6 25.76 40.36 31.08
N ILE A 7 26.08 39.21 30.43
CA ILE A 7 26.83 38.10 31.05
C ILE A 7 28.32 38.49 31.11
N ASP A 8 28.85 38.56 32.32
CA ASP A 8 30.29 38.82 32.58
C ASP A 8 31.11 37.54 32.37
N LEU A 9 31.91 37.50 31.31
CA LEU A 9 32.77 36.38 30.93
C LEU A 9 34.15 36.36 31.66
N SER A 10 34.37 37.20 32.66
CA SER A 10 35.67 37.29 33.35
C SER A 10 35.94 36.18 34.37
N GLN A 11 35.01 35.29 34.64
CA GLN A 11 35.12 34.21 35.68
C GLN A 11 35.54 32.84 35.12
N LEU A 12 35.89 32.71 33.86
CA LEU A 12 36.46 31.46 33.31
C LEU A 12 37.98 31.43 33.53
N ARG A 13 38.40 31.31 34.78
CA ARG A 13 39.79 31.01 35.11
C ARG A 13 40.06 29.51 34.93
N THR A 14 40.97 29.23 34.03
CA THR A 14 41.65 27.99 33.69
C THR A 14 42.03 27.13 34.89
N ALA A 15 41.30 26.06 35.16
CA ALA A 15 41.78 24.94 35.94
C ALA A 15 42.73 24.10 35.06
N ARG A 16 44.04 24.23 35.27
CA ARG A 16 45.02 23.27 34.69
C ARG A 16 44.83 21.92 35.37
N LEU A 17 44.25 20.95 34.66
CA LEU A 17 44.22 19.55 35.12
C LEU A 17 45.62 18.95 34.91
N ASP A 18 46.28 18.64 36.03
CA ASP A 18 47.57 17.93 36.08
C ASP A 18 47.39 16.49 35.56
N ARG A 19 48.34 15.99 34.76
CA ARG A 19 48.35 14.66 34.19
C ARG A 19 48.17 13.51 35.20
N ARG A 20 48.60 13.76 36.48
CA ARG A 20 48.48 12.78 37.57
C ARG A 20 47.05 12.66 38.08
N SER A 21 46.27 13.74 38.07
CA SER A 21 44.86 13.77 38.45
C SER A 21 43.98 13.08 37.44
N PHE A 22 44.31 13.15 36.14
CA PHE A 22 43.61 12.46 35.06
C PHE A 22 43.77 10.93 35.13
N LEU A 23 44.96 10.43 35.49
CA LEU A 23 45.24 9.00 35.60
C LEU A 23 44.62 8.35 36.84
N ARG A 24 44.33 9.13 37.90
CA ARG A 24 43.64 8.63 39.13
C ARG A 24 42.12 8.60 38.94
N ALA A 25 41.56 9.46 38.10
CA ALA A 25 40.13 9.44 37.75
C ALA A 25 39.79 8.28 36.80
N SER A 26 40.74 7.83 35.98
CA SER A 26 40.52 6.72 35.02
C SER A 26 40.51 5.34 35.69
N ALA A 27 41.09 5.16 36.90
CA ALA A 27 41.13 3.86 37.57
C ALA A 27 39.88 3.60 38.44
N ALA A 28 39.11 4.63 38.77
CA ALA A 28 37.85 4.48 39.53
C ALA A 28 36.61 4.29 38.68
N SER A 29 36.71 4.53 37.34
CA SER A 29 35.57 4.45 36.40
C SER A 29 35.37 3.07 35.77
N THR A 30 36.30 2.12 36.00
CA THR A 30 36.20 0.78 35.39
C THR A 30 35.42 -0.24 36.23
N LEU A 31 34.99 0.10 37.45
CA LEU A 31 34.24 -0.85 38.30
C LEU A 31 32.75 -0.55 38.42
N THR A 32 32.22 0.51 37.79
CA THR A 32 30.79 0.86 37.81
C THR A 32 30.07 0.62 36.49
N LEU A 33 30.76 0.11 35.46
CA LEU A 33 30.18 -0.19 34.15
C LEU A 33 29.64 -1.64 34.01
N ALA A 34 29.71 -2.45 35.06
CA ALA A 34 29.29 -3.85 35.03
C ALA A 34 27.91 -4.15 35.59
N LEU A 35 27.16 -3.16 36.11
CA LEU A 35 25.85 -3.35 36.77
C LEU A 35 24.79 -2.36 36.30
N GLY A 36 24.70 -2.14 35.00
CA GLY A 36 23.73 -1.21 34.45
C GLY A 36 23.53 -1.32 32.94
N ALA A 37 23.70 -2.50 32.36
CA ALA A 37 23.12 -2.77 31.06
C ALA A 37 21.59 -2.93 31.23
N ARG A 38 20.91 -1.83 31.62
CA ARG A 38 19.54 -1.64 31.22
C ARG A 38 19.58 -1.77 29.70
N ALA A 39 18.94 -2.82 29.17
CA ALA A 39 18.63 -2.87 27.77
C ALA A 39 18.00 -1.50 27.42
N ALA A 40 18.78 -0.63 26.81
CA ALA A 40 18.21 0.52 26.13
C ALA A 40 17.28 -0.14 25.13
N HIS A 41 15.96 -0.08 25.36
CA HIS A 41 15.02 -0.39 24.33
C HIS A 41 15.41 0.53 23.17
N ALA A 42 15.92 -0.05 22.09
CA ALA A 42 16.12 0.69 20.86
C ALA A 42 14.76 1.36 20.58
N ALA A 43 14.77 2.66 20.29
CA ALA A 43 13.56 3.35 19.90
C ALA A 43 12.95 2.58 18.70
N ASP A 44 11.62 2.45 18.70
CA ASP A 44 10.93 1.77 17.64
C ASP A 44 11.31 2.37 16.28
N ALA A 45 11.59 1.53 15.30
CA ALA A 45 11.84 1.98 13.94
C ALA A 45 10.52 2.45 13.32
N HIS A 46 10.52 3.62 12.69
CA HIS A 46 9.37 4.17 12.00
C HIS A 46 9.45 3.85 10.51
N ILE A 47 8.41 3.21 9.95
CA ILE A 47 8.25 3.05 8.51
C ILE A 47 7.16 4.01 8.05
N LYS A 48 7.56 5.05 7.32
CA LYS A 48 6.63 5.99 6.69
C LYS A 48 6.10 5.39 5.40
N SER A 49 4.80 5.41 5.23
CA SER A 49 4.16 4.80 4.06
C SER A 49 2.99 5.60 3.53
N THR A 50 2.79 5.52 2.21
CA THR A 50 1.54 5.89 1.56
C THR A 50 0.64 4.65 1.41
N HIS A 51 -0.65 4.87 1.15
CA HIS A 51 -1.66 3.83 1.02
C HIS A 51 -2.76 4.23 0.04
N GLY A 52 -3.41 3.26 -0.60
CA GLY A 52 -4.62 3.46 -1.40
C GLY A 52 -5.88 3.61 -0.54
N SER A 53 -7.05 3.49 -1.17
CA SER A 53 -8.36 3.64 -0.52
C SER A 53 -9.22 2.37 -0.56
N GLY A 54 -8.80 1.33 -1.30
CA GLY A 54 -9.55 0.10 -1.49
C GLY A 54 -9.26 -0.97 -0.44
N PHE A 55 -10.05 -2.04 -0.46
CA PHE A 55 -9.85 -3.22 0.38
C PHE A 55 -8.57 -3.99 0.07
N CYS A 56 -7.92 -3.70 -1.07
CA CYS A 56 -6.55 -4.15 -1.31
C CYS A 56 -5.57 -3.69 -0.22
N ASN A 57 -5.91 -2.60 0.51
CA ASN A 57 -5.15 -2.09 1.65
C ASN A 57 -5.70 -2.56 3.02
N LEU A 58 -6.66 -3.48 3.08
CA LEU A 58 -7.38 -3.81 4.32
C LEU A 58 -6.43 -4.30 5.43
N ASN A 59 -5.57 -5.26 5.15
CA ASN A 59 -4.57 -5.76 6.10
C ASN A 59 -3.52 -4.69 6.46
N TYR A 60 -3.23 -3.77 5.56
CA TYR A 60 -2.30 -2.68 5.78
C TYR A 60 -2.89 -1.62 6.72
N PHE A 61 -4.15 -1.26 6.50
CA PHE A 61 -4.89 -0.38 7.42
C PHE A 61 -5.04 -1.00 8.80
N LEU A 62 -5.35 -2.29 8.86
CA LEU A 62 -5.47 -2.99 10.14
C LEU A 62 -4.11 -3.07 10.86
N ALA A 63 -3.02 -3.29 10.10
CA ALA A 63 -1.67 -3.27 10.66
C ALA A 63 -1.28 -1.90 11.23
N ASN A 64 -1.68 -0.81 10.56
CA ASN A 64 -1.50 0.55 11.08
C ASN A 64 -2.40 0.83 12.29
N ALA A 65 -3.70 0.55 12.19
CA ALA A 65 -4.67 0.83 13.27
C ALA A 65 -4.31 0.13 14.59
N LEU A 66 -3.79 -1.10 14.50
CA LEU A 66 -3.43 -1.93 15.66
C LEU A 66 -1.93 -1.92 15.96
N GLN A 67 -1.11 -1.28 15.10
CA GLN A 67 0.34 -1.29 15.21
C GLN A 67 0.90 -2.72 15.40
N THR A 68 0.48 -3.66 14.54
CA THR A 68 0.74 -5.10 14.69
C THR A 68 2.23 -5.49 14.60
N ALA A 69 3.09 -4.58 14.15
CA ALA A 69 4.54 -4.73 14.11
C ALA A 69 5.27 -4.12 15.33
N LYS A 70 4.54 -3.45 16.25
CA LYS A 70 5.12 -2.73 17.39
C LYS A 70 5.88 -3.65 18.35
N ASP A 71 5.36 -4.82 18.64
CA ASP A 71 6.03 -5.79 19.52
C ASP A 71 7.37 -6.29 18.92
N ASP A 72 7.53 -6.16 17.62
CA ASP A 72 8.76 -6.46 16.89
C ASP A 72 9.61 -5.17 16.64
N GLY A 73 9.32 -4.06 17.39
CA GLY A 73 10.08 -2.81 17.38
C GLY A 73 9.85 -1.91 16.17
N VAL A 74 8.68 -1.99 15.50
CA VAL A 74 8.37 -1.21 14.30
C VAL A 74 7.01 -0.54 14.42
N LEU A 75 6.96 0.75 14.12
CA LEU A 75 5.73 1.52 13.94
C LEU A 75 5.50 1.80 12.46
N LEU A 76 4.27 1.58 12.00
CA LEU A 76 3.83 1.92 10.65
C LEU A 76 3.10 3.26 10.69
N ASP A 77 3.68 4.28 10.06
CA ASP A 77 3.14 5.64 10.02
C ASP A 77 2.62 5.97 8.62
N PHE A 78 1.34 6.32 8.52
CA PHE A 78 0.77 6.75 7.25
C PHE A 78 0.99 8.23 6.98
N VAL A 79 1.46 8.52 5.78
CA VAL A 79 1.55 9.86 5.22
C VAL A 79 0.32 10.09 4.35
N ILE A 80 -0.52 11.04 4.76
CA ILE A 80 -1.73 11.40 4.01
C ILE A 80 -1.30 12.18 2.77
N THR A 81 -1.76 11.73 1.61
CA THR A 81 -1.55 12.38 0.33
C THR A 81 -2.88 12.92 -0.22
N PRO A 82 -2.90 14.13 -0.81
CA PRO A 82 -4.12 14.73 -1.34
C PRO A 82 -4.73 13.94 -2.51
N SER A 83 -3.87 13.24 -3.27
CA SER A 83 -4.31 12.49 -4.46
C SER A 83 -3.56 11.17 -4.62
N PHE A 84 -4.12 10.29 -5.45
CA PHE A 84 -3.48 9.04 -5.86
C PHE A 84 -2.13 9.29 -6.56
N ALA A 85 -2.03 10.29 -7.42
CA ALA A 85 -0.79 10.61 -8.13
C ALA A 85 0.34 11.00 -7.16
N GLU A 86 0.02 11.75 -6.10
CA GLU A 86 1.00 12.11 -5.07
C GLU A 86 1.43 10.92 -4.21
N GLN A 87 0.52 10.00 -3.92
CA GLN A 87 0.83 8.75 -3.23
C GLN A 87 1.96 7.99 -3.95
N VAL A 88 1.85 7.82 -5.26
CA VAL A 88 2.84 7.14 -6.11
C VAL A 88 4.12 7.95 -6.19
N THR A 89 4.01 9.27 -6.39
CA THR A 89 5.14 10.19 -6.49
C THR A 89 5.98 10.22 -5.21
N PHE A 90 5.37 10.20 -4.03
CA PHE A 90 6.09 10.23 -2.75
C PHE A 90 6.98 9.00 -2.58
N LEU A 91 6.50 7.82 -2.98
CA LEU A 91 7.33 6.61 -2.96
C LEU A 91 8.48 6.70 -3.97
N GLY A 92 8.19 7.09 -5.21
CA GLY A 92 9.20 7.23 -6.27
C GLY A 92 10.29 8.26 -5.95
N ALA A 93 9.93 9.34 -5.26
CA ALA A 93 10.86 10.39 -4.83
C ALA A 93 11.58 10.07 -3.49
N GLY A 94 11.29 8.93 -2.85
CA GLY A 94 11.89 8.55 -1.58
C GLY A 94 11.45 9.38 -0.37
N GLN A 95 10.30 10.06 -0.47
CA GLN A 95 9.71 10.83 0.64
C GLN A 95 9.03 9.93 1.68
N VAL A 96 8.71 8.70 1.28
CA VAL A 96 8.25 7.62 2.14
C VAL A 96 9.09 6.36 1.92
N ASP A 97 9.06 5.46 2.87
CA ASP A 97 9.85 4.22 2.88
C ASP A 97 9.14 3.09 2.12
N ALA A 98 7.80 3.09 2.17
CA ALA A 98 6.95 2.06 1.62
C ALA A 98 5.67 2.64 1.01
N GLY A 99 4.97 1.83 0.24
CA GLY A 99 3.62 2.11 -0.25
C GLY A 99 2.91 0.80 -0.62
N LEU A 100 1.66 0.67 -0.21
CA LEU A 100 0.81 -0.38 -0.75
C LEU A 100 0.04 0.21 -1.94
N ILE A 101 0.55 -0.05 -3.14
CA ILE A 101 0.14 0.58 -4.39
C ILE A 101 -0.25 -0.44 -5.47
N PRO A 102 -1.05 -0.06 -6.47
CA PRO A 102 -1.31 -0.90 -7.63
C PRO A 102 -0.01 -1.36 -8.29
N TYR A 103 0.03 -2.64 -8.70
CA TYR A 103 1.23 -3.18 -9.37
C TYR A 103 1.55 -2.42 -10.67
N THR A 104 0.56 -1.89 -11.35
CA THR A 104 0.70 -1.08 -12.57
C THR A 104 1.45 0.21 -12.31
N SER A 105 1.09 0.93 -11.25
CA SER A 105 1.79 2.14 -10.81
C SER A 105 3.21 1.86 -10.36
N PHE A 106 3.43 0.72 -9.65
CA PHE A 106 4.77 0.27 -9.32
C PHE A 106 5.64 0.07 -10.57
N VAL A 107 5.11 -0.62 -11.58
CA VAL A 107 5.85 -0.88 -12.82
C VAL A 107 6.22 0.43 -13.53
N ALA A 108 5.34 1.42 -13.55
CA ALA A 108 5.63 2.74 -14.12
C ALA A 108 6.75 3.47 -13.36
N LEU A 109 6.73 3.41 -12.01
CA LEU A 109 7.83 3.95 -11.18
C LEU A 109 9.16 3.26 -11.49
N PHE A 110 9.14 1.93 -11.59
CA PHE A 110 10.34 1.14 -11.85
C PHE A 110 10.92 1.43 -13.24
N ASP A 111 10.10 1.53 -14.30
CA ASP A 111 10.53 1.91 -15.65
C ASP A 111 11.08 3.34 -15.69
N ALA A 112 10.53 4.25 -14.88
CA ALA A 112 11.06 5.62 -14.72
C ALA A 112 12.40 5.66 -13.96
N GLY A 113 12.90 4.54 -13.46
CA GLY A 113 14.18 4.43 -12.75
C GLY A 113 14.11 4.69 -11.25
N ALA A 114 12.92 4.74 -10.65
CA ALA A 114 12.80 4.83 -9.20
C ALA A 114 13.41 3.60 -8.52
N PRO A 115 14.22 3.77 -7.46
CA PRO A 115 14.87 2.66 -6.76
C PRO A 115 13.91 1.96 -5.80
N VAL A 116 12.91 1.29 -6.36
CA VAL A 116 11.85 0.59 -5.62
C VAL A 116 11.80 -0.90 -5.95
N LYS A 117 11.32 -1.73 -5.02
CA LYS A 117 11.12 -3.18 -5.19
C LYS A 117 9.78 -3.59 -4.60
N ILE A 118 9.12 -4.58 -5.23
CA ILE A 118 8.01 -5.32 -4.61
C ILE A 118 8.59 -6.35 -3.64
N ILE A 119 8.09 -6.37 -2.39
CA ILE A 119 8.55 -7.32 -1.36
C ILE A 119 7.43 -8.16 -0.74
N ALA A 120 6.16 -7.79 -0.92
CA ALA A 120 4.99 -8.56 -0.47
C ALA A 120 3.75 -8.16 -1.29
N GLY A 121 2.66 -8.89 -1.11
CA GLY A 121 1.35 -8.58 -1.67
C GLY A 121 0.50 -7.69 -0.77
N GLY A 122 -0.63 -7.28 -1.30
CA GLY A 122 -1.71 -6.57 -0.60
C GLY A 122 -3.04 -7.29 -0.79
N GLY A 123 -3.93 -6.76 -1.64
CA GLY A 123 -5.18 -7.39 -2.02
C GLY A 123 -5.13 -8.00 -3.41
N ILE A 124 -5.95 -9.01 -3.59
CA ILE A 124 -6.22 -9.63 -4.90
C ILE A 124 -7.67 -9.34 -5.31
N GLN A 125 -7.93 -9.23 -6.62
CA GLN A 125 -9.27 -8.95 -7.16
C GLN A 125 -9.83 -7.59 -6.68
N GLY A 126 -11.14 -7.41 -6.77
CA GLY A 126 -11.86 -6.27 -6.19
C GLY A 126 -11.93 -5.02 -7.07
N CYS A 127 -11.30 -4.99 -8.23
CA CYS A 127 -11.57 -3.95 -9.23
C CYS A 127 -12.95 -4.18 -9.84
N VAL A 128 -13.74 -3.13 -9.98
CA VAL A 128 -15.11 -3.22 -10.51
C VAL A 128 -15.34 -2.11 -11.54
N LEU A 129 -15.65 -2.51 -12.77
CA LEU A 129 -16.09 -1.60 -13.83
C LEU A 129 -17.61 -1.52 -13.82
N VAL A 130 -18.14 -0.35 -13.48
CA VAL A 130 -19.58 -0.08 -13.33
C VAL A 130 -20.01 0.97 -14.35
N ALA A 131 -21.17 0.78 -14.97
CA ALA A 131 -21.78 1.72 -15.90
C ALA A 131 -23.14 2.20 -15.38
N GLN A 132 -23.55 3.39 -15.85
CA GLN A 132 -24.89 3.93 -15.61
C GLN A 132 -25.98 3.02 -16.23
N PRO A 133 -27.21 3.08 -15.73
CA PRO A 133 -28.34 2.31 -16.23
C PRO A 133 -28.47 2.40 -17.75
N GLY A 134 -28.67 1.25 -18.41
CA GLY A 134 -28.84 1.19 -19.86
C GLY A 134 -27.54 1.15 -20.67
N LEU A 135 -26.36 1.25 -20.05
CA LEU A 135 -25.04 1.11 -20.68
C LEU A 135 -24.49 -0.32 -20.47
N ASP A 136 -25.22 -1.29 -20.93
CA ASP A 136 -25.05 -2.73 -20.69
C ASP A 136 -24.37 -3.49 -21.83
N THR A 137 -24.06 -2.81 -22.94
CA THR A 137 -23.35 -3.43 -24.07
C THR A 137 -22.16 -2.58 -24.52
N PRO A 138 -21.10 -3.20 -25.08
CA PRO A 138 -19.90 -2.49 -25.52
C PRO A 138 -20.16 -1.35 -26.50
N GLU A 139 -21.13 -1.52 -27.42
CA GLU A 139 -21.47 -0.53 -28.46
C GLU A 139 -22.00 0.78 -27.86
N LYS A 140 -22.70 0.70 -26.72
CA LYS A 140 -23.28 1.87 -26.03
C LYS A 140 -22.23 2.71 -25.31
N LEU A 141 -21.00 2.20 -25.17
CA LEU A 141 -19.96 2.87 -24.39
C LEU A 141 -19.16 3.90 -25.20
N LYS A 142 -19.24 3.85 -26.54
CA LYS A 142 -18.53 4.81 -27.40
C LYS A 142 -18.96 6.25 -27.13
N GLY A 143 -17.97 7.14 -26.96
CA GLY A 143 -18.18 8.54 -26.63
C GLY A 143 -18.59 8.80 -25.18
N LYS A 144 -18.68 7.75 -24.35
CA LYS A 144 -19.04 7.85 -22.92
C LYS A 144 -17.84 8.24 -22.07
N THR A 145 -18.13 8.80 -20.89
CA THR A 145 -17.11 9.27 -19.95
C THR A 145 -16.81 8.20 -18.90
N LEU A 146 -15.54 7.78 -18.84
CA LEU A 146 -15.01 6.85 -17.84
C LEU A 146 -14.23 7.61 -16.76
N GLY A 147 -14.67 7.54 -15.51
CA GLY A 147 -13.88 7.95 -14.34
C GLY A 147 -12.91 6.85 -13.92
N THR A 148 -11.63 7.19 -13.80
CA THR A 148 -10.57 6.24 -13.40
C THR A 148 -9.34 6.98 -12.84
N PHE A 149 -8.23 6.26 -12.62
CA PHE A 149 -6.99 6.78 -12.06
C PHE A 149 -5.83 6.42 -12.97
N GLN A 150 -5.05 7.42 -13.36
CA GLN A 150 -3.96 7.24 -14.32
C GLN A 150 -2.90 6.23 -13.83
N MET A 151 -2.52 5.30 -14.68
CA MET A 151 -1.56 4.21 -14.39
C MET A 151 -1.97 3.28 -13.24
N ASP A 152 -3.25 3.23 -12.91
CA ASP A 152 -3.82 2.33 -11.91
C ASP A 152 -4.35 1.05 -12.58
N THR A 153 -4.48 -0.04 -11.81
CA THR A 153 -5.23 -1.24 -12.21
C THR A 153 -6.66 -0.89 -12.65
N LEU A 154 -7.22 0.16 -12.06
CA LEU A 154 -8.56 0.70 -12.38
C LEU A 154 -8.64 1.39 -13.76
N GLU A 155 -7.52 1.66 -14.41
CA GLU A 155 -7.48 2.11 -15.81
C GLU A 155 -7.17 0.94 -16.76
N VAL A 156 -6.32 0.02 -16.31
CA VAL A 156 -5.91 -1.14 -17.12
C VAL A 156 -7.05 -2.13 -17.31
N LEU A 157 -7.87 -2.37 -16.28
CA LEU A 157 -9.02 -3.26 -16.42
C LEU A 157 -10.02 -2.79 -17.47
N PRO A 158 -10.54 -1.55 -17.47
CA PRO A 158 -11.41 -1.09 -18.56
C PRO A 158 -10.73 -1.10 -19.94
N PHE A 159 -9.43 -0.80 -20.02
CA PHE A 159 -8.68 -0.92 -21.28
C PHE A 159 -8.69 -2.35 -21.81
N ASP A 160 -8.35 -3.35 -21.00
CA ASP A 160 -8.31 -4.75 -21.37
C ASP A 160 -9.72 -5.30 -21.68
N TRP A 161 -10.71 -4.90 -20.86
CA TRP A 161 -12.10 -5.28 -21.07
C TRP A 161 -12.64 -4.76 -22.41
N MET A 162 -12.44 -3.47 -22.70
CA MET A 162 -12.87 -2.85 -23.96
C MET A 162 -12.18 -3.49 -25.15
N LYS A 163 -10.87 -3.71 -25.08
CA LYS A 163 -10.09 -4.39 -26.12
C LYS A 163 -10.66 -5.79 -26.40
N ARG A 164 -10.98 -6.56 -25.38
CA ARG A 164 -11.58 -7.90 -25.51
C ARG A 164 -12.95 -7.88 -26.17
N HIS A 165 -13.71 -6.81 -25.95
CA HIS A 165 -15.07 -6.65 -26.49
C HIS A 165 -15.11 -5.80 -27.79
N GLY A 166 -13.97 -5.53 -28.42
CA GLY A 166 -13.89 -4.83 -29.70
C GLY A 166 -14.20 -3.31 -29.64
N VAL A 167 -14.14 -2.71 -28.45
CA VAL A 167 -14.24 -1.27 -28.26
C VAL A 167 -12.85 -0.67 -28.22
N ASN A 168 -12.59 0.35 -29.05
CA ASN A 168 -11.34 1.07 -28.98
C ASN A 168 -11.35 2.01 -27.75
N PHE A 169 -10.39 1.86 -26.86
CA PHE A 169 -10.29 2.71 -25.65
C PHE A 169 -10.17 4.20 -25.97
N LYS A 170 -9.64 4.55 -27.15
CA LYS A 170 -9.57 5.94 -27.64
C LYS A 170 -10.95 6.54 -27.99
N ASP A 171 -11.98 5.71 -28.15
CA ASP A 171 -13.35 6.16 -28.39
C ASP A 171 -14.06 6.51 -27.06
N ILE A 172 -13.39 6.40 -25.91
CA ILE A 172 -13.89 6.69 -24.58
C ILE A 172 -13.28 8.00 -24.08
N ASN A 173 -14.12 8.83 -23.43
CA ASN A 173 -13.66 10.06 -22.79
C ASN A 173 -13.14 9.73 -21.37
N VAL A 174 -11.84 9.48 -21.23
CA VAL A 174 -11.23 9.17 -19.93
C VAL A 174 -11.09 10.42 -19.08
N ARG A 175 -11.60 10.38 -17.87
CA ARG A 175 -11.48 11.42 -16.85
C ARG A 175 -10.72 10.88 -15.65
N TYR A 176 -9.52 11.39 -15.41
CA TYR A 176 -8.73 11.02 -14.24
C TYR A 176 -9.22 11.76 -13.00
N MET A 177 -9.46 10.99 -11.95
CA MET A 177 -9.99 11.45 -10.67
C MET A 177 -8.89 11.62 -9.64
N GLY A 178 -9.08 12.50 -8.66
CA GLY A 178 -8.12 12.73 -7.59
C GLY A 178 -8.08 11.60 -6.56
N ASN A 179 -9.26 11.11 -6.18
CA ASN A 179 -9.41 10.02 -5.20
C ASN A 179 -10.71 9.25 -5.43
N THR A 180 -10.81 8.06 -4.83
CA THR A 180 -11.95 7.15 -5.01
C THR A 180 -13.28 7.71 -4.50
N PRO A 181 -13.38 8.31 -3.29
CA PRO A 181 -14.64 8.92 -2.86
C PRO A 181 -15.18 9.99 -3.81
N GLU A 182 -14.31 10.86 -4.35
CA GLU A 182 -14.70 11.87 -5.33
C GLU A 182 -15.25 11.23 -6.62
N ALA A 183 -14.57 10.19 -7.12
CA ALA A 183 -15.00 9.47 -8.31
C ALA A 183 -16.38 8.82 -8.11
N VAL A 184 -16.61 8.22 -6.95
CA VAL A 184 -17.89 7.61 -6.57
C VAL A 184 -19.02 8.63 -6.55
N GLU A 185 -18.82 9.78 -5.93
CA GLU A 185 -19.84 10.84 -5.89
C GLU A 185 -20.09 11.45 -7.28
N ALA A 186 -19.06 11.59 -8.12
CA ALA A 186 -19.22 12.04 -9.50
C ALA A 186 -20.05 11.06 -10.33
N PHE A 187 -19.87 9.74 -10.14
CA PHE A 187 -20.69 8.71 -10.79
C PHE A 187 -22.14 8.75 -10.29
N LYS A 188 -22.36 8.82 -8.98
CA LYS A 188 -23.72 8.94 -8.38
C LYS A 188 -24.47 10.17 -8.88
N ALA A 189 -23.75 11.27 -9.10
CA ALA A 189 -24.31 12.51 -9.64
C ALA A 189 -24.56 12.48 -11.17
N GLY A 190 -24.23 11.38 -11.87
CA GLY A 190 -24.35 11.26 -13.32
C GLY A 190 -23.32 12.07 -14.11
N ALA A 191 -22.25 12.55 -13.48
CA ALA A 191 -21.15 13.25 -14.15
C ALA A 191 -20.16 12.29 -14.86
N LEU A 192 -20.28 11.00 -14.58
CA LEU A 192 -19.56 9.91 -15.22
C LEU A 192 -20.57 8.89 -15.75
N ASP A 193 -20.37 8.43 -16.98
CA ASP A 193 -21.18 7.35 -17.57
C ASP A 193 -20.70 5.98 -17.08
N MET A 194 -19.41 5.85 -16.83
CA MET A 194 -18.74 4.65 -16.31
C MET A 194 -17.75 5.05 -15.24
N ILE A 195 -17.48 4.12 -14.33
CA ILE A 195 -16.41 4.22 -13.34
C ILE A 195 -15.72 2.86 -13.22
N CYS A 196 -14.40 2.86 -13.20
CA CYS A 196 -13.67 1.72 -12.67
C CYS A 196 -13.21 2.07 -11.25
N THR A 197 -13.63 1.28 -10.30
CA THR A 197 -13.39 1.50 -8.88
C THR A 197 -12.95 0.21 -8.19
N ILE A 198 -12.69 0.29 -6.90
CA ILE A 198 -12.21 -0.81 -6.06
C ILE A 198 -13.22 -1.12 -4.97
N GLU A 199 -13.23 -2.36 -4.44
CA GLU A 199 -14.03 -2.64 -3.23
C GLU A 199 -13.53 -1.84 -2.01
N PRO A 200 -14.40 -1.35 -1.12
CA PRO A 200 -15.85 -1.62 -1.01
C PRO A 200 -16.73 -0.70 -1.85
N TYR A 201 -16.15 0.19 -2.62
CA TYR A 201 -16.89 1.22 -3.37
C TYR A 201 -17.65 0.64 -4.57
N GLY A 202 -17.13 -0.44 -5.19
CA GLY A 202 -17.83 -1.16 -6.24
C GLY A 202 -19.16 -1.75 -5.75
N THR A 203 -19.13 -2.45 -4.62
CA THR A 203 -20.34 -2.97 -3.96
C THR A 203 -21.28 -1.84 -3.55
N ALA A 204 -20.77 -0.74 -2.98
CA ALA A 204 -21.60 0.39 -2.59
C ALA A 204 -22.32 1.01 -3.79
N LEU A 205 -21.63 1.22 -4.93
CA LEU A 205 -22.25 1.78 -6.14
C LEU A 205 -23.36 0.89 -6.69
N LEU A 206 -23.11 -0.43 -6.78
CA LEU A 206 -24.11 -1.38 -7.29
C LEU A 206 -25.36 -1.46 -6.39
N ASN A 207 -25.23 -1.18 -5.10
CA ASN A 207 -26.36 -1.13 -4.17
C ASN A 207 -27.06 0.24 -4.15
N ASP A 208 -26.30 1.35 -4.26
CA ASP A 208 -26.80 2.71 -4.10
C ASP A 208 -27.40 3.29 -5.41
N VAL A 209 -26.83 2.89 -6.57
CA VAL A 209 -27.29 3.36 -7.88
C VAL A 209 -28.17 2.30 -8.53
N LYS A 210 -29.49 2.53 -8.45
CA LYS A 210 -30.49 1.61 -8.98
C LYS A 210 -30.24 1.34 -10.47
N ASP A 211 -30.32 0.05 -10.88
CA ASP A 211 -30.17 -0.42 -12.25
C ASP A 211 -28.81 -0.11 -12.89
N SER A 212 -27.79 0.27 -12.08
CA SER A 212 -26.39 0.33 -12.56
C SER A 212 -25.90 -1.05 -12.96
N VAL A 213 -24.99 -1.08 -13.94
CA VAL A 213 -24.53 -2.33 -14.56
C VAL A 213 -23.09 -2.60 -14.18
N MET A 214 -22.81 -3.79 -13.60
CA MET A 214 -21.43 -4.28 -13.49
C MET A 214 -21.02 -4.85 -14.84
N LEU A 215 -20.09 -4.17 -15.54
CA LEU A 215 -19.54 -4.64 -16.80
C LEU A 215 -18.47 -5.70 -16.60
N SER A 216 -17.65 -5.56 -15.54
CA SER A 216 -16.59 -6.49 -15.19
C SER A 216 -16.21 -6.37 -13.71
N ASP A 217 -15.84 -7.48 -13.09
CA ASP A 217 -15.13 -7.53 -11.80
C ASP A 217 -13.65 -7.93 -11.96
N GLY A 218 -13.16 -7.96 -13.18
CA GLY A 218 -11.81 -8.35 -13.54
C GLY A 218 -11.59 -9.85 -13.62
N ILE A 219 -12.45 -10.68 -13.02
CA ILE A 219 -12.30 -12.16 -13.05
C ILE A 219 -12.51 -12.69 -14.48
N ASP A 220 -13.42 -12.08 -15.21
CA ASP A 220 -13.69 -12.42 -16.62
C ASP A 220 -12.52 -12.11 -17.55
N ILE A 221 -11.65 -11.17 -17.18
CA ILE A 221 -10.49 -10.74 -17.97
C ILE A 221 -9.22 -11.46 -17.53
N TYR A 222 -8.97 -11.55 -16.21
CA TYR A 222 -7.70 -11.95 -15.63
C TYR A 222 -7.73 -13.33 -14.96
N GLY A 223 -8.92 -13.89 -14.75
CA GLY A 223 -9.13 -15.08 -13.93
C GLY A 223 -9.18 -14.78 -12.43
N PRO A 224 -9.58 -15.77 -11.62
CA PRO A 224 -9.68 -15.60 -10.18
C PRO A 224 -8.28 -15.44 -9.55
N GLY A 225 -8.20 -14.62 -8.50
CA GLY A 225 -6.97 -14.41 -7.73
C GLY A 225 -5.95 -13.47 -8.38
N TYR A 226 -6.33 -12.70 -9.41
CA TYR A 226 -5.44 -11.68 -9.99
C TYR A 226 -5.02 -10.66 -8.93
N THR A 227 -3.76 -10.19 -8.99
CA THR A 227 -3.27 -9.18 -8.05
C THR A 227 -3.75 -7.78 -8.42
N ASP A 228 -3.99 -6.97 -7.40
CA ASP A 228 -4.28 -5.55 -7.54
C ASP A 228 -3.13 -4.73 -6.93
N CYS A 229 -2.98 -4.75 -5.61
CA CYS A 229 -1.95 -3.99 -4.91
C CYS A 229 -0.80 -4.85 -4.42
N VAL A 230 0.38 -4.23 -4.38
CA VAL A 230 1.62 -4.82 -3.89
C VAL A 230 2.29 -3.91 -2.87
N LEU A 231 2.98 -4.48 -1.90
CA LEU A 231 3.85 -3.73 -1.00
C LEU A 231 5.16 -3.42 -1.73
N ALA A 232 5.30 -2.17 -2.09
CA ALA A 232 6.53 -1.64 -2.68
C ALA A 232 7.31 -0.86 -1.63
N VAL A 233 8.63 -1.01 -1.63
CA VAL A 233 9.55 -0.31 -0.72
C VAL A 233 10.71 0.28 -1.48
N ARG A 234 11.39 1.25 -0.89
CA ARG A 234 12.68 1.72 -1.37
C ARG A 234 13.68 0.58 -1.34
N ALA A 235 14.41 0.39 -2.44
CA ALA A 235 15.32 -0.75 -2.60
C ALA A 235 16.50 -0.73 -1.60
N ASP A 236 16.96 0.45 -1.19
CA ASP A 236 18.05 0.59 -0.22
C ASP A 236 17.67 0.08 1.18
N LEU A 237 16.39 0.18 1.57
CA LEU A 237 15.92 -0.32 2.86
C LEU A 237 16.00 -1.83 3.01
N ILE A 238 15.95 -2.58 1.91
CA ILE A 238 16.09 -4.05 1.93
C ILE A 238 17.44 -4.45 2.53
N GLN A 239 18.48 -3.64 2.30
CA GLN A 239 19.82 -3.89 2.84
C GLN A 239 20.07 -3.13 4.14
N GLN A 240 19.58 -1.88 4.26
CA GLN A 240 19.86 -1.03 5.41
C GLN A 240 19.03 -1.40 6.65
N ASN A 241 17.78 -1.82 6.45
CA ASN A 241 16.88 -2.15 7.56
C ASN A 241 15.98 -3.38 7.26
N PRO A 242 16.57 -4.55 6.93
CA PRO A 242 15.80 -5.75 6.61
C PRO A 242 14.93 -6.22 7.78
N THR A 243 15.38 -6.01 9.01
CA THR A 243 14.63 -6.39 10.22
C THR A 243 13.31 -5.62 10.32
N ALA A 244 13.31 -4.31 10.09
CA ALA A 244 12.09 -3.51 10.12
C ALA A 244 11.12 -3.92 9.01
N LEU A 245 11.60 -4.20 7.80
CA LEU A 245 10.76 -4.68 6.71
C LEU A 245 10.17 -6.08 6.99
N LYS A 246 10.95 -6.99 7.60
CA LYS A 246 10.43 -8.29 8.05
C LYS A 246 9.35 -8.14 9.12
N SER A 247 9.55 -7.25 10.09
CA SER A 247 8.55 -6.93 11.11
C SER A 247 7.26 -6.35 10.50
N LEU A 248 7.37 -5.48 9.50
CA LEU A 248 6.22 -4.97 8.75
C LEU A 248 5.47 -6.09 8.03
N ILE A 249 6.16 -6.95 7.27
CA ILE A 249 5.54 -8.09 6.57
C ILE A 249 4.84 -9.03 7.56
N LYS A 250 5.50 -9.37 8.68
CA LYS A 250 4.90 -10.18 9.76
C LYS A 250 3.68 -9.49 10.36
N GLY A 251 3.75 -8.17 10.58
CA GLY A 251 2.61 -7.36 11.05
C GLY A 251 1.42 -7.43 10.10
N MET A 252 1.67 -7.34 8.79
CA MET A 252 0.64 -7.51 7.76
C MET A 252 0.04 -8.93 7.76
N MET A 253 0.86 -9.98 7.99
CA MET A 253 0.35 -11.36 8.12
C MET A 253 -0.52 -11.53 9.37
N LYS A 254 -0.17 -10.90 10.51
CA LYS A 254 -1.01 -10.88 11.71
C LYS A 254 -2.36 -10.20 11.42
N ALA A 255 -2.33 -9.08 10.71
CA ALA A 255 -3.53 -8.34 10.31
C ALA A 255 -4.39 -9.16 9.32
N GLN A 256 -3.78 -9.82 8.34
CA GLN A 256 -4.49 -10.74 7.44
C GLN A 256 -5.17 -11.87 8.21
N TYR A 257 -4.47 -12.51 9.14
CA TYR A 257 -5.04 -13.57 9.99
C TYR A 257 -6.25 -13.08 10.79
N MET A 258 -6.17 -11.88 11.37
CA MET A 258 -7.30 -11.28 12.09
C MET A 258 -8.47 -11.00 11.13
N ALA A 259 -8.21 -10.46 9.95
CA ALA A 259 -9.24 -10.19 8.96
C ALA A 259 -9.97 -11.47 8.49
N GLU A 260 -9.23 -12.57 8.36
CA GLU A 260 -9.78 -13.87 7.97
C GLU A 260 -10.58 -14.56 9.07
N THR A 261 -10.18 -14.39 10.34
CA THR A 261 -10.77 -15.11 11.48
C THR A 261 -11.78 -14.29 12.27
N GLN A 262 -11.67 -12.95 12.21
CA GLN A 262 -12.50 -11.99 12.94
C GLN A 262 -12.98 -10.86 12.00
N PRO A 263 -13.69 -11.16 10.91
CA PRO A 263 -14.04 -10.18 9.89
C PRO A 263 -14.86 -9.02 10.44
N ASP A 264 -15.85 -9.27 11.28
CA ASP A 264 -16.71 -8.23 11.84
C ASP A 264 -15.92 -7.27 12.78
N GLU A 265 -15.01 -7.80 13.58
CA GLU A 265 -14.16 -6.96 14.44
C GLU A 265 -13.18 -6.13 13.60
N THR A 266 -12.61 -6.71 12.55
CA THR A 266 -11.79 -5.99 11.58
C THR A 266 -12.56 -4.84 10.96
N LEU A 267 -13.78 -5.07 10.48
CA LEU A 267 -14.59 -4.04 9.85
C LEU A 267 -15.03 -2.95 10.84
N LYS A 268 -15.31 -3.27 12.10
CA LYS A 268 -15.61 -2.26 13.14
C LYS A 268 -14.45 -1.29 13.37
N ILE A 269 -13.21 -1.77 13.23
CA ILE A 269 -12.01 -0.92 13.35
C ILE A 269 -11.87 -0.02 12.13
N LEU A 270 -12.14 -0.53 10.93
CA LEU A 270 -11.75 0.11 9.68
C LEU A 270 -12.87 0.95 9.03
N VAL A 271 -14.14 0.55 9.19
CA VAL A 271 -15.28 1.30 8.62
C VAL A 271 -15.52 2.58 9.42
N GLY A 272 -15.58 3.69 8.72
CA GLY A 272 -15.63 5.04 9.28
C GLY A 272 -14.26 5.72 9.29
N PRO A 273 -13.26 5.20 10.01
CA PRO A 273 -11.91 5.80 9.97
C PRO A 273 -11.22 5.70 8.60
N TYR A 274 -11.19 4.52 7.99
CA TYR A 274 -10.48 4.26 6.74
C TYR A 274 -11.41 4.14 5.53
N TYR A 275 -12.60 3.55 5.70
CA TYR A 275 -13.54 3.30 4.61
C TYR A 275 -14.85 4.04 4.80
N LYS A 276 -15.22 4.87 3.83
CA LYS A 276 -16.51 5.60 3.82
C LYS A 276 -17.58 4.74 3.14
N THR A 277 -18.04 3.71 3.85
CA THR A 277 -19.07 2.78 3.39
C THR A 277 -19.88 2.26 4.58
N SER A 278 -20.99 1.56 4.31
CA SER A 278 -21.76 0.89 5.36
C SER A 278 -21.10 -0.42 5.78
N MET A 279 -21.39 -0.89 7.01
CA MET A 279 -20.95 -2.20 7.47
C MET A 279 -21.48 -3.34 6.60
N GLU A 280 -22.69 -3.19 6.04
CA GLU A 280 -23.28 -4.18 5.14
C GLU A 280 -22.49 -4.30 3.83
N ASN A 281 -22.24 -3.17 3.16
CA ASN A 281 -21.44 -3.13 1.94
C ASN A 281 -20.02 -3.65 2.19
N ALA A 282 -19.42 -3.29 3.34
CA ALA A 282 -18.10 -3.74 3.72
C ALA A 282 -18.02 -5.27 3.90
N ARG A 283 -19.02 -5.91 4.51
CA ARG A 283 -19.07 -7.39 4.63
C ARG A 283 -19.14 -8.08 3.28
N ILE A 284 -19.99 -7.58 2.37
CA ILE A 284 -20.10 -8.10 1.02
C ILE A 284 -18.76 -7.96 0.28
N ALA A 285 -18.19 -6.78 0.31
CA ALA A 285 -16.94 -6.43 -0.37
C ALA A 285 -15.74 -7.26 0.12
N MET A 286 -15.68 -7.56 1.41
CA MET A 286 -14.57 -8.31 2.01
C MET A 286 -14.42 -9.72 1.43
N SER A 287 -15.52 -10.34 0.99
CA SER A 287 -15.49 -11.64 0.30
C SER A 287 -15.00 -11.54 -1.15
N LYS A 288 -15.10 -10.36 -1.77
CA LYS A 288 -14.74 -10.12 -3.17
C LYS A 288 -13.28 -9.68 -3.32
N GLN A 289 -12.69 -9.07 -2.28
CA GLN A 289 -11.31 -8.61 -2.29
C GLN A 289 -10.53 -9.11 -1.06
N PRO A 290 -10.04 -10.36 -1.07
CA PRO A 290 -9.22 -10.89 0.01
C PRO A 290 -7.86 -10.19 0.09
N SER A 291 -7.34 -10.02 1.30
CA SER A 291 -5.94 -9.63 1.52
C SER A 291 -5.02 -10.84 1.38
N VAL A 292 -3.91 -10.69 0.67
CA VAL A 292 -2.93 -11.77 0.45
C VAL A 292 -1.52 -11.21 0.52
N VAL A 293 -0.86 -11.39 1.66
CA VAL A 293 0.54 -10.93 1.85
C VAL A 293 1.52 -11.78 1.05
N ASP A 294 1.26 -13.09 0.94
CA ASP A 294 2.09 -13.98 0.11
C ASP A 294 1.62 -13.95 -1.36
N ALA A 295 2.20 -13.06 -2.13
CA ALA A 295 1.91 -12.88 -3.56
C ALA A 295 2.96 -13.51 -4.49
N ARG A 296 3.76 -14.49 -4.03
CA ARG A 296 4.83 -15.09 -4.85
C ARG A 296 4.32 -15.73 -6.13
N ASN A 297 3.11 -16.33 -6.09
CA ASN A 297 2.43 -16.89 -7.26
C ASN A 297 1.95 -15.83 -8.26
N GLN A 298 1.93 -14.55 -7.89
CA GLN A 298 1.52 -13.46 -8.76
C GLN A 298 2.67 -12.90 -9.61
N THR A 299 3.89 -13.37 -9.41
CA THR A 299 5.06 -12.87 -10.15
C THR A 299 4.83 -12.89 -11.66
N GLN A 300 4.37 -14.01 -12.22
CA GLN A 300 4.13 -14.12 -13.65
C GLN A 300 2.97 -13.23 -14.11
N PHE A 301 1.89 -13.17 -13.33
CA PHE A 301 0.76 -12.28 -13.63
C PHE A 301 1.22 -10.82 -13.73
N ILE A 302 1.99 -10.34 -12.74
CA ILE A 302 2.52 -8.96 -12.74
C ILE A 302 3.35 -8.70 -14.00
N LEU A 303 4.26 -9.62 -14.36
CA LEU A 303 5.13 -9.46 -15.51
C LEU A 303 4.39 -9.56 -16.86
N ASP A 304 3.33 -10.34 -16.97
CA ASP A 304 2.53 -10.50 -18.20
C ASP A 304 1.59 -9.31 -18.42
N ARG A 305 0.95 -8.80 -17.36
CA ARG A 305 0.01 -7.66 -17.46
C ARG A 305 0.68 -6.34 -17.83
N VAL A 306 1.98 -6.28 -17.74
CA VAL A 306 2.77 -5.12 -18.22
C VAL A 306 2.58 -4.86 -19.73
N GLU A 307 2.15 -5.85 -20.51
CA GLU A 307 1.87 -5.66 -21.95
C GLU A 307 0.83 -4.56 -22.18
N SER A 308 -0.25 -4.56 -21.42
CA SER A 308 -1.29 -3.53 -21.54
C SER A 308 -0.75 -2.14 -21.19
N ILE A 309 0.13 -2.03 -20.21
CA ILE A 309 0.74 -0.76 -19.80
C ILE A 309 1.71 -0.23 -20.88
N VAL A 310 2.45 -1.13 -21.57
CA VAL A 310 3.26 -0.78 -22.74
C VAL A 310 2.37 -0.31 -23.90
N GLU A 311 1.27 -1.02 -24.15
CA GLU A 311 0.33 -0.71 -25.23
C GLU A 311 -0.38 0.64 -24.99
N MET A 312 -0.69 0.96 -23.74
CA MET A 312 -1.20 2.27 -23.33
C MET A 312 -0.14 3.39 -23.41
N GLY A 313 1.13 3.04 -23.58
CA GLY A 313 2.24 3.99 -23.74
C GLY A 313 2.82 4.54 -22.44
N TYR A 314 2.51 3.94 -21.30
CA TYR A 314 3.01 4.38 -19.99
C TYR A 314 4.45 3.97 -19.71
N ILE A 315 4.87 2.83 -20.24
CA ILE A 315 6.25 2.34 -20.12
C ILE A 315 6.78 1.91 -21.48
N LYS A 316 8.11 1.88 -21.61
CA LYS A 316 8.77 1.58 -22.90
C LYS A 316 9.10 0.09 -23.04
N LYS A 317 9.37 -0.59 -21.92
CA LYS A 317 9.75 -2.01 -21.89
C LYS A 317 9.20 -2.69 -20.66
N LYS A 318 9.03 -4.00 -20.76
CA LYS A 318 8.66 -4.82 -19.61
C LYS A 318 9.80 -4.84 -18.58
N PRO A 319 9.54 -4.70 -17.26
CA PRO A 319 10.53 -4.94 -16.24
C PRO A 319 10.93 -6.42 -16.22
N GLY A 320 12.14 -6.70 -15.77
CA GLY A 320 12.58 -8.04 -15.45
C GLY A 320 12.10 -8.48 -14.06
N ARG A 321 12.45 -9.73 -13.71
CA ARG A 321 12.20 -10.25 -12.36
C ARG A 321 12.94 -9.48 -11.27
N ASP A 322 13.95 -8.72 -11.64
CA ASP A 322 14.71 -7.83 -10.75
C ASP A 322 13.85 -6.70 -10.12
N ALA A 323 12.66 -6.43 -10.65
CA ALA A 323 11.69 -5.53 -10.03
C ALA A 323 11.07 -6.10 -8.73
N ILE A 324 11.16 -7.42 -8.52
CA ILE A 324 10.49 -8.16 -7.45
C ILE A 324 11.55 -8.87 -6.59
N ASP A 325 11.44 -8.73 -5.26
CA ASP A 325 12.32 -9.39 -4.30
C ASP A 325 11.52 -10.03 -3.17
N TRP A 326 11.27 -11.32 -3.27
CA TRP A 326 10.54 -12.09 -2.25
C TRP A 326 11.41 -12.57 -1.08
N THR A 327 12.70 -12.26 -1.06
CA THR A 327 13.66 -12.82 -0.07
C THR A 327 13.22 -12.57 1.37
N LEU A 328 12.80 -11.33 1.69
CA LEU A 328 12.35 -11.01 3.04
C LEU A 328 11.02 -11.69 3.39
N LEU A 329 10.10 -11.77 2.44
CA LEU A 329 8.83 -12.49 2.62
C LEU A 329 9.09 -13.99 2.90
N GLU A 330 9.97 -14.61 2.15
CA GLU A 330 10.32 -16.02 2.33
C GLU A 330 10.94 -16.28 3.70
N GLN A 331 11.83 -15.39 4.16
CA GLN A 331 12.40 -15.45 5.51
C GLN A 331 11.29 -15.31 6.58
N VAL A 332 10.38 -14.34 6.44
CA VAL A 332 9.28 -14.16 7.40
C VAL A 332 8.37 -15.38 7.44
N ILE A 333 8.07 -15.99 6.30
CA ILE A 333 7.28 -17.22 6.22
C ILE A 333 8.01 -18.36 6.93
N ALA A 334 9.30 -18.54 6.68
CA ALA A 334 10.12 -19.58 7.31
C ALA A 334 10.23 -19.42 8.82
N GLU A 335 10.36 -18.18 9.29
CA GLU A 335 10.47 -17.83 10.72
C GLU A 335 9.12 -17.88 11.46
N ASN A 336 7.98 -17.87 10.75
CA ASN A 336 6.63 -17.77 11.34
C ASN A 336 5.66 -18.81 10.76
N GLN A 337 6.10 -20.06 10.65
CA GLN A 337 5.33 -21.18 10.04
C GLN A 337 3.94 -21.37 10.69
N ASP A 338 3.83 -21.23 12.02
CA ASP A 338 2.57 -21.39 12.74
C ASP A 338 1.54 -20.33 12.35
N LEU A 339 1.96 -19.08 12.17
CA LEU A 339 1.10 -18.00 11.70
C LEU A 339 0.74 -18.22 10.23
N TYR A 340 1.75 -18.46 9.40
CA TYR A 340 1.56 -18.66 7.96
C TYR A 340 0.66 -19.87 7.66
N GLY A 341 0.82 -20.97 8.39
CA GLY A 341 -0.01 -22.18 8.24
C GLY A 341 -1.50 -21.92 8.46
N LYS A 342 -1.85 -20.95 9.32
CA LYS A 342 -3.23 -20.58 9.66
C LYS A 342 -3.88 -19.64 8.64
N LEU A 343 -3.12 -18.98 7.77
CA LEU A 343 -3.69 -18.09 6.75
C LEU A 343 -4.49 -18.90 5.73
N LYS A 344 -5.68 -18.40 5.40
CA LYS A 344 -6.57 -18.96 4.39
C LYS A 344 -6.07 -18.65 2.98
N TYR A 345 -5.73 -17.38 2.72
CA TYR A 345 -5.26 -16.92 1.43
C TYR A 345 -3.73 -16.78 1.43
N LYS A 346 -3.07 -17.57 0.59
CA LYS A 346 -1.62 -17.62 0.43
C LYS A 346 -1.26 -18.23 -0.91
N SER A 347 -0.03 -18.04 -1.39
CA SER A 347 0.49 -18.77 -2.54
C SER A 347 0.36 -20.27 -2.29
N ALA A 348 -0.15 -21.00 -3.26
CA ALA A 348 -0.01 -22.45 -3.26
C ALA A 348 1.49 -22.78 -3.32
N ALA A 349 1.92 -23.70 -2.46
CA ALA A 349 3.29 -24.18 -2.44
C ALA A 349 3.64 -24.90 -3.75
#